data_f72fa9e8c15eaa6c497056e8e9f409a0
#
_entry.id   f72fa9e8c15eaa6c497056e8e9f409a0
#
_cell.length_a   1.000
_cell.length_b   1.000
_cell.length_c   1.000
_cell.angle_alpha   90.00
_cell.angle_beta   90.00
_cell.angle_gamma   90.00
#
_symmetry.space_group_name_H-M   'P 1'
#
loop_
_entity.id
_entity.type
_entity.pdbx_description
1 polymer ?
#
loop_
_entity_poly.entity_id
_entity_poly.type
_entity_poly.pdbx_seq_one_letter_code
_entity_poly.pdbx_strand_id
1 'polypeptide(L)'
;MVEPLGSVQWCRAMAISRRSLIKIAGMGPVMSAAPRFAWAADDKADYVLRIATGLVELASEHIVSTTLYNNQFPGPLLRFKQGQRVVVEVRNDTDTPELVHWHGQTIPSEVDGAAEEGSPYVPAHGMSRIAFVPGPSGFRFYHTHVVAGADLNRGTYSGQFGTVYIEPKDDPGAYDREVFLVLKEFNPSFSRGGDMASDALVGTPIKALQQMGSAADEEAKDKTKGYEVSYELFSINGLMLGHGDPIRVKMGERVLFHVLNASATEIRSLALPGHVFRVVALDGNPVPTPANVPVLWLGTAERISAIVEMRHPGVWIMGDLADDDRGHGMGVVVEYDGKNGKPQWLKPKPFHWDYTQFGKRDIAPMAPDETIQMTIVKHNAAEHGFNRWTLNGEAFSMETMTPMFTLHRGKRYRLKFSNASDDIHPLHLHRHSFELTSVSGRPTSGVIKDVVMLGGYQEAEFDFMADNPGDTLFHCHQQLHMDFGFMALFKYA
;
A
#
# COMPACT_ATOMS: atom_id res chain seq x y z
N MET A 1 52.19 43.15 0.37
CA MET A 1 51.33 44.07 -0.40
C MET A 1 50.01 43.38 -0.59
N VAL A 2 49.04 43.91 0.13
CA VAL A 2 47.63 43.36 0.19
C VAL A 2 46.77 44.37 -0.54
N GLU A 3 46.02 43.97 -1.54
CA GLU A 3 45.01 44.81 -2.14
C GLU A 3 43.59 44.35 -1.71
N PRO A 4 42.64 45.27 -1.57
CA PRO A 4 41.42 45.03 -0.83
C PRO A 4 40.20 44.61 -1.72
N LEU A 5 39.26 43.95 -1.06
CA LEU A 5 37.98 43.48 -1.52
C LEU A 5 37.04 44.59 -2.02
N GLY A 6 36.40 44.34 -3.14
CA GLY A 6 35.38 45.19 -3.76
C GLY A 6 34.00 45.09 -3.13
N SER A 7 33.33 46.19 -3.18
CA SER A 7 32.06 46.56 -2.54
C SER A 7 30.82 45.84 -3.02
N VAL A 8 29.96 45.48 -2.09
CA VAL A 8 28.56 44.94 -2.30
C VAL A 8 27.65 46.11 -2.71
N GLN A 9 26.97 45.93 -3.85
CA GLN A 9 26.01 46.86 -4.38
C GLN A 9 24.56 46.46 -3.95
N TRP A 10 23.92 47.35 -3.19
CA TRP A 10 22.54 47.19 -2.73
C TRP A 10 21.54 47.46 -3.85
N CYS A 11 20.63 46.53 -4.11
CA CYS A 11 19.45 46.76 -4.97
C CYS A 11 18.44 47.66 -4.26
N ARG A 12 18.08 48.77 -4.91
CA ARG A 12 17.05 49.71 -4.47
C ARG A 12 15.65 49.11 -4.71
N ALA A 13 14.84 49.12 -3.66
CA ALA A 13 13.40 48.83 -3.75
C ALA A 13 12.69 49.97 -4.48
N MET A 14 11.93 49.64 -5.53
CA MET A 14 11.00 50.58 -6.21
C MET A 14 9.72 50.75 -5.38
N ALA A 15 9.46 51.93 -4.89
CA ALA A 15 8.22 52.30 -4.27
C ALA A 15 7.13 52.57 -5.31
N ILE A 16 6.04 51.82 -5.30
CA ILE A 16 4.86 52.02 -6.12
C ILE A 16 3.98 53.08 -5.46
N SER A 17 3.71 54.17 -6.20
CA SER A 17 2.93 55.32 -5.74
C SER A 17 1.44 55.01 -5.70
N ARG A 18 0.74 55.51 -4.66
CA ARG A 18 -0.70 55.31 -4.39
C ARG A 18 -1.67 55.95 -5.41
N ARG A 19 -1.21 56.45 -6.56
CA ARG A 19 -2.04 57.16 -7.54
C ARG A 19 -2.40 56.37 -8.83
N SER A 20 -2.00 55.09 -8.96
CA SER A 20 -2.29 54.26 -10.12
C SER A 20 -3.46 53.26 -9.94
N LEU A 21 -4.24 53.36 -8.87
CA LEU A 21 -5.25 52.39 -8.45
C LEU A 21 -6.70 52.84 -8.66
N ILE A 22 -6.94 53.81 -9.49
CA ILE A 22 -8.35 54.22 -9.86
C ILE A 22 -8.43 54.41 -11.35
N LYS A 23 -8.70 53.35 -12.08
CA LYS A 23 -9.39 53.31 -13.40
C LYS A 23 -9.42 51.90 -13.97
N ILE A 24 -10.15 50.98 -13.36
CA ILE A 24 -10.81 49.83 -14.01
C ILE A 24 -12.02 49.50 -13.13
N ALA A 25 -13.10 50.26 -13.35
CA ALA A 25 -14.43 49.89 -12.88
C ALA A 25 -15.25 49.61 -14.15
N GLY A 26 -15.69 48.37 -14.29
CA GLY A 26 -16.69 48.05 -15.28
C GLY A 26 -16.44 46.80 -16.15
N MET A 27 -16.28 45.63 -15.48
CA MET A 27 -16.66 44.33 -16.05
C MET A 27 -16.89 43.41 -14.89
N GLY A 28 -18.14 43.02 -14.63
CA GLY A 28 -18.49 42.12 -13.57
C GLY A 28 -17.91 40.73 -13.82
N PRO A 29 -17.35 40.09 -12.81
CA PRO A 29 -16.92 38.72 -12.96
C PRO A 29 -18.13 37.80 -13.01
N VAL A 30 -18.28 37.07 -14.11
CA VAL A 30 -19.06 35.83 -14.11
C VAL A 30 -18.30 34.87 -13.21
N MET A 31 -18.73 34.78 -11.97
CA MET A 31 -18.25 33.74 -11.04
C MET A 31 -18.74 32.39 -11.56
N SER A 32 -17.88 31.66 -12.23
CA SER A 32 -18.00 30.22 -12.31
C SER A 32 -17.84 29.70 -10.85
N ALA A 33 -18.93 29.24 -10.27
CA ALA A 33 -18.92 28.56 -8.97
C ALA A 33 -18.23 27.21 -9.15
N ALA A 34 -16.91 27.20 -9.05
CA ALA A 34 -16.21 25.99 -8.68
C ALA A 34 -16.69 25.60 -7.26
N PRO A 35 -17.01 24.34 -6.97
CA PRO A 35 -17.36 23.94 -5.62
C PRO A 35 -16.14 24.18 -4.74
N ARG A 36 -16.19 25.26 -3.97
CA ARG A 36 -15.28 25.45 -2.86
C ARG A 36 -15.67 24.41 -1.83
N PHE A 37 -14.93 23.32 -1.76
CA PHE A 37 -14.92 22.49 -0.55
C PHE A 37 -14.41 23.39 0.57
N ALA A 38 -15.33 24.01 1.28
CA ALA A 38 -15.02 24.77 2.46
C ALA A 38 -14.41 23.78 3.47
N TRP A 39 -13.16 23.97 3.83
CA TRP A 39 -12.57 23.37 5.00
C TRP A 39 -13.50 23.73 6.17
N ALA A 40 -14.17 22.72 6.73
CA ALA A 40 -15.12 22.92 7.82
C ALA A 40 -14.34 23.22 9.12
N ALA A 41 -13.92 24.47 9.26
CA ALA A 41 -13.23 24.93 10.47
C ALA A 41 -14.07 24.73 11.76
N ASP A 42 -15.38 24.59 11.63
CA ASP A 42 -16.34 24.48 12.75
C ASP A 42 -16.92 23.06 12.95
N ASP A 43 -16.69 22.10 12.05
CA ASP A 43 -17.21 20.74 12.23
C ASP A 43 -16.41 19.98 13.30
N LYS A 44 -17.10 19.40 14.26
CA LYS A 44 -16.48 18.49 15.23
C LYS A 44 -15.88 17.29 14.49
N ALA A 45 -14.62 16.98 14.76
CA ALA A 45 -13.99 15.78 14.21
C ALA A 45 -14.65 14.50 14.76
N ASP A 46 -14.93 13.55 13.88
CA ASP A 46 -15.41 12.22 14.26
C ASP A 46 -14.27 11.36 14.82
N TYR A 47 -13.04 11.58 14.28
CA TYR A 47 -11.83 10.88 14.70
C TYR A 47 -10.66 11.85 14.80
N VAL A 48 -9.71 11.52 15.70
CA VAL A 48 -8.44 12.24 15.84
C VAL A 48 -7.31 11.25 15.66
N LEU A 49 -6.43 11.54 14.70
CA LEU A 49 -5.17 10.84 14.48
C LEU A 49 -4.02 11.75 14.90
N ARG A 50 -3.27 11.32 15.90
CA ARG A 50 -2.07 12.02 16.37
C ARG A 50 -0.83 11.28 15.85
N ILE A 51 0.02 11.96 15.11
CA ILE A 51 1.30 11.46 14.61
C ILE A 51 2.37 11.89 15.59
N ALA A 52 3.07 10.94 16.19
CA ALA A 52 4.16 11.22 17.14
C ALA A 52 5.13 10.05 17.19
N THR A 53 6.38 10.32 17.55
CA THR A 53 7.33 9.25 17.90
C THR A 53 6.90 8.60 19.22
N GLY A 54 6.91 7.28 19.26
CA GLY A 54 6.53 6.47 20.40
C GLY A 54 7.27 5.16 20.45
N LEU A 55 6.94 4.34 21.43
CA LEU A 55 7.53 3.02 21.64
C LEU A 55 6.51 1.93 21.34
N VAL A 56 6.93 0.90 20.61
CA VAL A 56 6.18 -0.33 20.42
C VAL A 56 6.93 -1.45 21.14
N GLU A 57 6.31 -2.04 22.13
CA GLU A 57 6.83 -3.23 22.82
C GLU A 57 6.33 -4.48 22.06
N LEU A 58 7.18 -5.00 21.16
CA LEU A 58 6.89 -6.19 20.36
C LEU A 58 6.98 -7.47 21.22
N ALA A 59 7.90 -7.47 22.18
CA ALA A 59 8.15 -8.47 23.20
C ALA A 59 8.89 -7.79 24.37
N SER A 60 8.96 -8.44 25.53
CA SER A 60 9.60 -7.87 26.74
C SER A 60 11.04 -7.35 26.54
N GLU A 61 11.78 -7.94 25.57
CA GLU A 61 13.16 -7.56 25.25
C GLU A 61 13.30 -6.83 23.91
N HIS A 62 12.19 -6.60 23.19
CA HIS A 62 12.17 -5.99 21.86
C HIS A 62 11.23 -4.78 21.83
N ILE A 63 11.79 -3.62 22.13
CA ILE A 63 11.09 -2.33 22.11
C ILE A 63 11.65 -1.48 20.98
N VAL A 64 10.77 -1.04 20.07
CA VAL A 64 11.13 -0.24 18.91
C VAL A 64 10.62 1.19 19.08
N SER A 65 11.49 2.18 18.87
CA SER A 65 11.11 3.59 18.77
C SER A 65 10.79 3.92 17.31
N THR A 66 9.57 4.39 17.03
CA THR A 66 9.15 4.70 15.68
C THR A 66 8.03 5.74 15.67
N THR A 67 7.73 6.33 14.53
CA THR A 67 6.58 7.22 14.37
C THR A 67 5.28 6.39 14.28
N LEU A 68 4.25 6.81 15.00
CA LEU A 68 3.01 6.07 15.23
C LEU A 68 1.78 6.95 15.07
N TYR A 69 0.62 6.33 14.83
CA TYR A 69 -0.67 6.94 15.04
C TYR A 69 -1.20 6.64 16.45
N ASN A 70 -1.56 7.69 17.19
CA ASN A 70 -2.13 7.61 18.56
C ASN A 70 -1.28 6.78 19.54
N ASN A 71 0.06 6.83 19.37
CA ASN A 71 1.04 6.14 20.21
C ASN A 71 0.81 4.63 20.34
N GLN A 72 0.32 4.00 19.28
CA GLN A 72 0.11 2.53 19.21
C GLN A 72 0.41 1.99 17.81
N PHE A 73 0.72 0.70 17.74
CA PHE A 73 0.78 -0.05 16.49
C PHE A 73 -0.04 -1.35 16.60
N PRO A 74 -0.90 -1.67 15.62
CA PRO A 74 -1.36 -0.76 14.56
C PRO A 74 -2.05 0.48 15.14
N GLY A 75 -2.10 1.56 14.37
CA GLY A 75 -2.94 2.71 14.68
C GLY A 75 -4.42 2.30 14.83
N PRO A 76 -5.29 3.18 15.35
CA PRO A 76 -6.68 2.84 15.64
C PRO A 76 -7.42 2.25 14.44
N LEU A 77 -8.25 1.23 14.67
CA LEU A 77 -9.24 0.79 13.68
C LEU A 77 -10.34 1.87 13.58
N LEU A 78 -10.43 2.49 12.40
CA LEU A 78 -11.49 3.45 12.08
C LEU A 78 -12.66 2.72 11.42
N ARG A 79 -13.86 2.84 11.98
CA ARG A 79 -15.06 2.26 11.38
C ARG A 79 -15.88 3.36 10.73
N PHE A 80 -16.00 3.32 9.41
CA PHE A 80 -16.78 4.25 8.62
C PHE A 80 -18.05 3.58 8.10
N LYS A 81 -19.03 4.39 7.72
CA LYS A 81 -20.22 3.94 6.99
C LYS A 81 -20.14 4.42 5.55
N GLN A 82 -20.31 3.51 4.62
CA GLN A 82 -20.24 3.83 3.18
C GLN A 82 -21.22 4.94 2.82
N GLY A 83 -20.70 5.98 2.15
CA GLY A 83 -21.51 7.12 1.70
C GLY A 83 -21.87 8.13 2.78
N GLN A 84 -21.45 7.95 4.03
CA GLN A 84 -21.64 8.91 5.10
C GLN A 84 -20.37 9.74 5.29
N ARG A 85 -20.47 11.08 5.15
CA ARG A 85 -19.33 11.99 5.34
C ARG A 85 -18.68 11.77 6.70
N VAL A 86 -17.35 11.75 6.72
CA VAL A 86 -16.52 11.65 7.92
C VAL A 86 -15.56 12.84 7.98
N VAL A 87 -15.23 13.29 9.19
CA VAL A 87 -14.22 14.32 9.48
C VAL A 87 -13.14 13.71 10.34
N VAL A 88 -11.90 13.73 9.86
CA VAL A 88 -10.73 13.27 10.60
C VAL A 88 -9.81 14.47 10.87
N GLU A 89 -9.49 14.70 12.13
CA GLU A 89 -8.47 15.66 12.53
C GLU A 89 -7.11 14.94 12.66
N VAL A 90 -6.14 15.36 11.89
CA VAL A 90 -4.76 14.85 11.95
C VAL A 90 -3.89 15.87 12.65
N ARG A 91 -3.26 15.47 13.74
CA ARG A 91 -2.30 16.28 14.52
C ARG A 91 -0.91 15.71 14.32
N ASN A 92 0.00 16.54 13.90
CA ASN A 92 1.39 16.16 13.69
C ASN A 92 2.28 16.78 14.77
N ASP A 93 2.79 15.95 15.67
CA ASP A 93 3.68 16.39 16.74
C ASP A 93 5.18 16.14 16.40
N THR A 94 5.46 15.73 15.16
CA THR A 94 6.83 15.52 14.68
C THR A 94 7.46 16.80 14.15
N ASP A 95 8.79 16.80 14.00
CA ASP A 95 9.57 17.93 13.48
C ASP A 95 9.50 18.07 11.95
N THR A 96 8.82 17.15 11.26
CA THR A 96 8.73 17.14 9.80
C THR A 96 7.27 17.15 9.33
N PRO A 97 6.95 17.75 8.16
CA PRO A 97 5.63 17.62 7.56
C PRO A 97 5.28 16.16 7.26
N GLU A 98 4.01 15.79 7.45
CA GLU A 98 3.49 14.43 7.29
C GLU A 98 2.30 14.37 6.34
N LEU A 99 2.01 13.18 5.84
CA LEU A 99 0.86 12.86 5.01
C LEU A 99 0.12 11.67 5.60
N VAL A 100 -1.19 11.62 5.41
CA VAL A 100 -2.01 10.44 5.71
C VAL A 100 -2.77 10.07 4.45
N HIS A 101 -2.31 9.00 3.78
CA HIS A 101 -2.98 8.45 2.62
C HIS A 101 -4.09 7.48 3.04
N TRP A 102 -5.27 7.65 2.42
CA TRP A 102 -6.47 6.85 2.66
C TRP A 102 -6.56 5.73 1.64
N HIS A 103 -5.72 4.74 1.79
CA HIS A 103 -5.49 3.69 0.81
C HIS A 103 -6.76 2.90 0.44
N GLY A 104 -6.96 2.75 -0.87
CA GLY A 104 -8.05 1.95 -1.45
C GLY A 104 -9.42 2.62 -1.40
N GLN A 105 -9.48 3.95 -1.21
CA GLN A 105 -10.73 4.72 -1.22
C GLN A 105 -10.84 5.58 -2.49
N THR A 106 -12.07 5.74 -2.96
CA THR A 106 -12.39 6.63 -4.08
C THR A 106 -12.80 7.98 -3.52
N ILE A 107 -11.81 8.85 -3.29
CA ILE A 107 -11.97 10.18 -2.68
C ILE A 107 -11.28 11.25 -3.54
N PRO A 108 -11.57 12.56 -3.33
CA PRO A 108 -10.90 13.63 -4.07
C PRO A 108 -9.38 13.68 -3.83
N SER A 109 -8.61 14.10 -4.85
CA SER A 109 -7.13 14.15 -4.78
C SER A 109 -6.61 15.07 -3.67
N GLU A 110 -7.33 16.15 -3.38
CA GLU A 110 -6.95 17.13 -2.37
C GLU A 110 -6.98 16.55 -0.94
N VAL A 111 -7.60 15.39 -0.73
CA VAL A 111 -7.74 14.75 0.58
C VAL A 111 -7.21 13.32 0.60
N ASP A 112 -6.69 12.83 -0.51
CA ASP A 112 -6.18 11.46 -0.64
C ASP A 112 -4.91 11.21 0.20
N GLY A 113 -4.12 12.26 0.43
CA GLY A 113 -2.94 12.20 1.27
C GLY A 113 -1.65 11.88 0.50
N ALA A 114 -1.61 12.12 -0.81
CA ALA A 114 -0.42 12.07 -1.64
C ALA A 114 -0.09 13.49 -2.17
N ALA A 115 1.15 13.94 -1.95
CA ALA A 115 1.57 15.28 -2.38
C ALA A 115 1.60 15.41 -3.91
N GLU A 116 1.91 14.34 -4.61
CA GLU A 116 1.95 14.21 -6.06
C GLU A 116 0.58 14.49 -6.70
N GLU A 117 -0.49 14.24 -5.96
CA GLU A 117 -1.88 14.47 -6.37
C GLU A 117 -2.42 15.84 -5.91
N GLY A 118 -1.59 16.62 -5.21
CA GLY A 118 -1.96 17.94 -4.69
C GLY A 118 -2.55 17.94 -3.28
N SER A 119 -2.50 16.83 -2.54
CA SER A 119 -2.86 16.81 -1.11
C SER A 119 -1.87 17.63 -0.30
N PRO A 120 -2.32 18.54 0.58
CA PRO A 120 -1.43 19.33 1.41
C PRO A 120 -0.85 18.49 2.55
N TYR A 121 0.42 18.76 2.87
CA TYR A 121 1.04 18.22 4.07
C TYR A 121 0.37 18.72 5.35
N VAL A 122 0.34 17.86 6.37
CA VAL A 122 0.09 18.27 7.75
C VAL A 122 1.39 18.89 8.28
N PRO A 123 1.43 20.19 8.58
CA PRO A 123 2.67 20.85 8.98
C PRO A 123 3.30 20.20 10.23
N ALA A 124 4.64 20.31 10.36
CA ALA A 124 5.33 19.99 11.60
C ALA A 124 4.71 20.78 12.77
N HIS A 125 4.46 20.10 13.91
CA HIS A 125 3.79 20.68 15.09
C HIS A 125 2.44 21.35 14.78
N GLY A 126 1.76 20.89 13.72
CA GLY A 126 0.52 21.45 13.21
C GLY A 126 -0.63 20.45 13.17
N MET A 127 -1.72 20.87 12.56
CA MET A 127 -2.89 20.03 12.38
C MET A 127 -3.57 20.32 11.03
N SER A 128 -4.28 19.32 10.53
CA SER A 128 -5.20 19.43 9.40
C SER A 128 -6.50 18.71 9.71
N ARG A 129 -7.62 19.22 9.19
CA ARG A 129 -8.90 18.51 9.20
C ARG A 129 -9.23 18.07 7.80
N ILE A 130 -9.47 16.79 7.64
CA ILE A 130 -9.73 16.13 6.36
C ILE A 130 -11.17 15.63 6.41
N ALA A 131 -11.96 15.98 5.41
CA ALA A 131 -13.36 15.57 5.34
C ALA A 131 -13.65 14.95 3.97
N PHE A 132 -14.20 13.74 3.98
CA PHE A 132 -14.53 13.00 2.76
C PHE A 132 -15.73 12.07 2.98
N VAL A 133 -16.22 11.49 1.89
CA VAL A 133 -17.25 10.45 1.91
C VAL A 133 -16.56 9.13 1.62
N PRO A 134 -16.45 8.22 2.61
CA PRO A 134 -15.70 6.97 2.45
C PRO A 134 -16.40 6.01 1.49
N GLY A 135 -15.61 5.31 0.71
CA GLY A 135 -16.02 4.28 -0.23
C GLY A 135 -14.89 3.83 -1.15
N PRO A 136 -15.01 2.63 -1.72
CA PRO A 136 -16.06 1.62 -1.53
C PRO A 136 -15.98 0.93 -0.15
N SER A 137 -17.04 0.17 0.22
CA SER A 137 -17.08 -0.61 1.46
C SER A 137 -16.00 -1.69 1.51
N GLY A 138 -15.73 -2.21 2.72
CA GLY A 138 -14.79 -3.29 2.98
C GLY A 138 -13.55 -2.86 3.75
N PHE A 139 -12.58 -3.76 3.82
CA PHE A 139 -11.34 -3.57 4.56
C PHE A 139 -10.36 -2.69 3.81
N ARG A 140 -10.07 -1.52 4.34
CA ARG A 140 -9.15 -0.49 3.84
C ARG A 140 -8.12 -0.19 4.93
N PHE A 141 -7.20 0.76 4.67
CA PHE A 141 -6.26 1.20 5.68
C PHE A 141 -5.78 2.64 5.42
N TYR A 142 -5.03 3.19 6.34
CA TYR A 142 -4.37 4.47 6.19
C TYR A 142 -2.91 4.36 6.61
N HIS A 143 -2.05 5.10 5.94
CA HIS A 143 -0.61 5.10 6.21
C HIS A 143 0.03 6.42 5.79
N THR A 144 1.28 6.64 6.17
CA THR A 144 2.05 7.76 5.67
C THR A 144 2.41 7.58 4.19
N HIS A 145 2.43 8.68 3.44
CA HIS A 145 2.84 8.70 2.04
C HIS A 145 4.03 9.65 1.79
N VAL A 146 4.91 9.80 2.79
CA VAL A 146 6.10 10.61 2.64
C VAL A 146 7.24 9.80 2.02
N VAL A 147 8.03 10.46 1.19
CA VAL A 147 9.27 9.89 0.65
C VAL A 147 10.25 9.64 1.79
N ALA A 148 10.79 8.44 1.87
CA ALA A 148 11.80 8.02 2.84
C ALA A 148 13.23 8.12 2.25
N GLY A 149 13.39 7.78 0.97
CA GLY A 149 14.70 7.71 0.32
C GLY A 149 15.61 6.73 1.03
N ALA A 150 16.72 7.23 1.57
CA ALA A 150 17.67 6.45 2.37
C ALA A 150 17.40 6.49 3.88
N ASP A 151 16.34 7.12 4.35
CA ASP A 151 16.00 7.19 5.78
C ASP A 151 15.02 6.07 6.17
N LEU A 152 15.57 4.99 6.70
CA LEU A 152 14.81 3.81 7.13
C LEU A 152 13.93 4.06 8.40
N ASN A 153 13.87 5.29 8.93
CA ASN A 153 12.97 5.66 10.03
C ASN A 153 11.72 6.39 9.53
N ARG A 154 11.59 6.62 8.21
CA ARG A 154 10.50 7.38 7.59
C ARG A 154 9.66 6.52 6.64
N GLY A 155 8.60 7.14 6.12
CA GLY A 155 7.72 6.48 5.17
C GLY A 155 7.14 5.20 5.76
N THR A 156 6.91 4.23 4.94
CA THR A 156 6.33 2.94 5.36
C THR A 156 7.29 2.06 6.18
N TYR A 157 8.56 2.46 6.35
CA TYR A 157 9.45 1.79 7.34
C TYR A 157 9.04 2.09 8.78
N SER A 158 8.32 3.18 9.02
CA SER A 158 7.79 3.54 10.34
C SER A 158 6.56 2.71 10.72
N GLY A 159 6.07 2.92 11.94
CA GLY A 159 4.82 2.32 12.45
C GLY A 159 3.55 3.09 12.04
N GLN A 160 3.60 3.98 11.04
CA GLN A 160 2.48 4.79 10.61
C GLN A 160 1.51 4.02 9.69
N PHE A 161 0.87 2.99 10.24
CA PHE A 161 -0.20 2.21 9.63
C PHE A 161 -1.37 2.05 10.58
N GLY A 162 -2.57 2.19 10.06
CA GLY A 162 -3.79 1.88 10.79
C GLY A 162 -4.87 1.38 9.86
N THR A 163 -5.84 0.68 10.40
CA THR A 163 -6.86 -0.01 9.62
C THR A 163 -8.16 0.80 9.52
N VAL A 164 -8.85 0.66 8.39
CA VAL A 164 -10.19 1.22 8.15
C VAL A 164 -11.12 0.08 7.76
N TYR A 165 -12.28 0.02 8.38
CA TYR A 165 -13.36 -0.82 7.92
C TYR A 165 -14.56 0.04 7.53
N ILE A 166 -14.86 0.07 6.24
CA ILE A 166 -16.03 0.78 5.73
C ILE A 166 -17.18 -0.20 5.68
N GLU A 167 -18.12 -0.04 6.61
CA GLU A 167 -19.24 -0.96 6.77
C GLU A 167 -20.10 -0.99 5.51
N PRO A 168 -20.33 -2.18 4.91
CA PRO A 168 -21.24 -2.31 3.79
C PRO A 168 -22.69 -2.04 4.23
N LYS A 169 -23.53 -1.66 3.29
CA LYS A 169 -24.97 -1.48 3.56
C LYS A 169 -25.65 -2.79 3.95
N ASP A 170 -25.22 -3.88 3.30
CA ASP A 170 -25.71 -5.22 3.51
C ASP A 170 -24.53 -6.13 3.86
N ASP A 171 -24.49 -6.62 5.10
CA ASP A 171 -23.49 -7.59 5.53
C ASP A 171 -23.98 -9.00 5.17
N PRO A 172 -23.24 -9.77 4.35
CA PRO A 172 -23.63 -11.13 4.01
C PRO A 172 -23.63 -12.12 5.20
N GLY A 173 -23.06 -11.72 6.38
CA GLY A 173 -23.25 -12.39 7.68
C GLY A 173 -22.89 -13.87 7.73
N ALA A 174 -21.91 -14.34 6.93
CA ALA A 174 -21.54 -15.75 6.87
C ALA A 174 -20.50 -16.18 7.92
N TYR A 175 -20.28 -15.39 8.98
CA TYR A 175 -19.28 -15.60 10.02
C TYR A 175 -19.84 -15.29 11.41
N ASP A 176 -19.15 -15.76 12.43
CA ASP A 176 -19.55 -15.58 13.82
C ASP A 176 -18.77 -14.43 14.49
N ARG A 177 -17.56 -14.11 13.97
CA ARG A 177 -16.68 -13.07 14.51
C ARG A 177 -15.67 -12.57 13.46
N GLU A 178 -15.28 -11.30 13.60
CA GLU A 178 -14.18 -10.66 12.83
C GLU A 178 -12.89 -10.61 13.66
N VAL A 179 -11.76 -10.75 12.96
CA VAL A 179 -10.40 -10.53 13.50
C VAL A 179 -9.58 -9.76 12.48
N PHE A 180 -8.96 -8.65 12.90
CA PHE A 180 -8.08 -7.85 12.06
C PHE A 180 -6.62 -8.17 12.37
N LEU A 181 -5.84 -8.48 11.35
CA LEU A 181 -4.42 -8.81 11.44
C LEU A 181 -3.61 -7.87 10.55
N VAL A 182 -2.62 -7.23 11.14
CA VAL A 182 -1.67 -6.34 10.44
C VAL A 182 -0.29 -6.96 10.56
N LEU A 183 0.27 -7.38 9.45
CA LEU A 183 1.62 -7.96 9.36
C LEU A 183 2.62 -6.82 9.16
N LYS A 184 3.67 -6.74 9.98
CA LYS A 184 4.66 -5.65 9.91
C LYS A 184 6.00 -6.11 10.44
N GLU A 185 7.04 -5.69 9.76
CA GLU A 185 8.43 -5.80 10.19
C GLU A 185 8.95 -4.49 10.77
N PHE A 186 10.02 -4.60 11.58
CA PHE A 186 10.71 -3.49 12.22
C PHE A 186 12.24 -3.70 12.18
N ASN A 187 12.97 -2.68 12.59
CA ASN A 187 14.43 -2.67 12.61
C ASN A 187 15.03 -2.87 11.21
N PRO A 188 14.69 -1.99 10.25
CA PRO A 188 15.21 -2.10 8.88
C PRO A 188 16.69 -1.79 8.81
N SER A 189 17.38 -2.48 7.90
CA SER A 189 18.77 -2.20 7.54
C SER A 189 19.00 -2.43 6.04
N PHE A 190 19.97 -1.72 5.44
CA PHE A 190 20.31 -1.97 4.04
C PHE A 190 21.15 -3.24 3.90
N SER A 191 20.77 -4.05 2.94
CA SER A 191 21.48 -5.26 2.54
C SER A 191 21.81 -5.22 1.03
N ARG A 192 22.62 -6.17 0.53
CA ARG A 192 22.91 -6.35 -0.91
C ARG A 192 22.50 -7.75 -1.37
N GLY A 193 21.41 -8.26 -0.88
CA GLY A 193 20.88 -9.55 -1.26
C GLY A 193 19.37 -9.54 -1.04
N GLY A 194 18.61 -9.42 -2.08
CA GLY A 194 17.14 -9.46 -1.98
C GLY A 194 16.68 -10.91 -1.90
N ASP A 195 15.90 -11.22 -0.88
CA ASP A 195 15.09 -12.44 -0.81
C ASP A 195 13.66 -12.10 -1.24
N MET A 196 13.47 -12.00 -2.56
CA MET A 196 12.11 -11.92 -3.07
C MET A 196 11.54 -13.33 -3.16
N ALA A 197 10.37 -13.56 -2.60
CA ALA A 197 9.66 -14.84 -2.68
C ALA A 197 9.12 -15.07 -4.10
N SER A 198 10.01 -15.18 -5.09
CA SER A 198 9.70 -15.36 -6.51
C SER A 198 8.78 -16.56 -6.78
N ASP A 199 8.81 -17.55 -5.88
CA ASP A 199 8.00 -18.77 -5.98
C ASP A 199 6.56 -18.62 -5.49
N ALA A 200 6.18 -17.44 -4.99
CA ALA A 200 4.85 -17.20 -4.42
C ALA A 200 3.73 -17.25 -5.48
N LEU A 201 4.01 -16.88 -6.73
CA LEU A 201 3.02 -16.66 -7.77
C LEU A 201 2.98 -17.77 -8.83
N VAL A 202 1.76 -18.14 -9.27
CA VAL A 202 1.55 -19.02 -10.41
C VAL A 202 1.95 -18.31 -11.70
N GLY A 203 2.61 -19.05 -12.58
CA GLY A 203 2.98 -18.57 -13.92
C GLY A 203 4.36 -17.93 -13.99
N THR A 204 5.12 -17.89 -12.88
CA THR A 204 6.57 -17.62 -12.97
C THR A 204 7.22 -18.72 -13.82
N PRO A 205 7.73 -18.43 -15.04
CA PRO A 205 8.22 -19.48 -15.92
C PRO A 205 9.59 -19.95 -15.45
N ILE A 206 9.64 -20.96 -14.58
CA ILE A 206 10.91 -21.59 -14.15
C ILE A 206 11.79 -21.95 -15.34
N LYS A 207 11.21 -22.36 -16.49
CA LYS A 207 11.94 -22.63 -17.72
C LYS A 207 12.40 -21.40 -18.49
N ALA A 208 11.65 -20.29 -18.44
CA ALA A 208 12.08 -19.03 -19.05
C ALA A 208 13.16 -18.36 -18.21
N LEU A 209 13.10 -18.44 -16.88
CA LEU A 209 14.16 -18.04 -15.96
C LEU A 209 15.46 -18.82 -16.24
N GLN A 210 15.39 -20.12 -16.51
CA GLN A 210 16.58 -20.93 -16.85
C GLN A 210 17.16 -20.65 -18.25
N GLN A 211 16.34 -20.19 -19.19
CA GLN A 211 16.78 -19.89 -20.56
C GLN A 211 17.19 -18.43 -20.74
N MET A 212 16.55 -17.48 -20.03
CA MET A 212 16.96 -16.07 -20.03
C MET A 212 18.13 -15.83 -19.05
N GLY A 213 18.23 -16.62 -17.98
CA GLY A 213 19.34 -16.59 -17.03
C GLY A 213 20.70 -16.87 -17.67
N SER A 214 20.79 -17.59 -18.78
CA SER A 214 22.08 -17.82 -19.45
C SER A 214 22.60 -16.63 -20.26
N ALA A 215 21.75 -15.77 -20.79
CA ALA A 215 22.15 -14.58 -21.53
C ALA A 215 22.15 -13.30 -20.67
N ALA A 216 21.19 -13.17 -19.78
CA ALA A 216 21.13 -12.07 -18.82
C ALA A 216 22.12 -12.22 -17.66
N ASP A 217 22.44 -13.47 -17.23
CA ASP A 217 23.40 -13.73 -16.17
C ASP A 217 24.86 -13.45 -16.58
N GLU A 218 25.22 -13.48 -17.85
CA GLU A 218 26.56 -13.07 -18.25
C GLU A 218 26.73 -11.55 -18.26
N GLU A 219 25.69 -10.79 -18.57
CA GLU A 219 25.69 -9.33 -18.48
C GLU A 219 25.46 -8.83 -17.03
N ALA A 220 24.72 -9.61 -16.20
CA ALA A 220 24.44 -9.31 -14.80
C ALA A 220 25.61 -9.68 -13.85
N LYS A 221 26.50 -10.60 -14.22
CA LYS A 221 27.63 -11.03 -13.37
C LYS A 221 28.64 -9.93 -13.05
N ASP A 222 28.61 -8.83 -13.77
CA ASP A 222 29.52 -7.70 -13.59
C ASP A 222 28.89 -6.43 -13.01
N LYS A 223 27.56 -6.43 -12.73
CA LYS A 223 26.87 -5.28 -12.11
C LYS A 223 26.65 -5.54 -10.64
N THR A 224 27.17 -4.65 -9.80
CA THR A 224 26.90 -4.64 -8.36
C THR A 224 25.38 -4.63 -8.14
N LYS A 225 24.85 -5.58 -7.37
CA LYS A 225 23.44 -5.53 -6.94
C LYS A 225 23.22 -4.26 -6.12
N GLY A 226 22.09 -3.59 -6.34
CA GLY A 226 21.71 -2.41 -5.56
C GLY A 226 21.33 -2.78 -4.12
N TYR A 227 21.14 -1.74 -3.31
CA TYR A 227 20.64 -1.91 -1.95
C TYR A 227 19.20 -2.42 -1.96
N GLU A 228 18.93 -3.35 -1.03
CA GLU A 228 17.63 -3.84 -0.62
C GLU A 228 17.48 -3.62 0.89
N VAL A 229 16.30 -3.85 1.45
CA VAL A 229 16.05 -3.68 2.88
C VAL A 229 15.80 -5.04 3.52
N SER A 230 16.51 -5.31 4.61
CA SER A 230 16.32 -6.48 5.47
C SER A 230 15.81 -6.05 6.83
N TYR A 231 15.16 -6.95 7.56
CA TYR A 231 14.53 -6.67 8.84
C TYR A 231 14.91 -7.73 9.89
N GLU A 232 14.93 -7.31 11.15
CA GLU A 232 15.29 -8.19 12.26
C GLU A 232 14.09 -8.65 13.08
N LEU A 233 13.02 -7.84 13.13
CA LEU A 233 11.87 -8.06 14.01
C LEU A 233 10.58 -8.06 13.20
N PHE A 234 9.73 -9.03 13.49
CA PHE A 234 8.46 -9.22 12.79
C PHE A 234 7.30 -9.31 13.78
N SER A 235 6.14 -8.84 13.38
CA SER A 235 4.98 -8.82 14.26
C SER A 235 3.67 -9.02 13.53
N ILE A 236 2.69 -9.53 14.26
CA ILE A 236 1.26 -9.43 13.92
C ILE A 236 0.60 -8.55 14.98
N ASN A 237 -0.04 -7.46 14.52
CA ASN A 237 -0.65 -6.45 15.40
C ASN A 237 0.31 -5.86 16.46
N GLY A 238 1.58 -5.69 16.09
CA GLY A 238 2.60 -5.11 16.97
C GLY A 238 3.12 -6.03 18.06
N LEU A 239 2.87 -7.34 17.95
CA LEU A 239 3.34 -8.34 18.88
C LEU A 239 4.08 -9.47 18.16
N MET A 240 5.22 -9.88 18.67
CA MET A 240 5.96 -11.04 18.19
C MET A 240 5.25 -12.34 18.58
N LEU A 241 5.48 -13.40 17.80
CA LEU A 241 4.94 -14.73 18.09
C LEU A 241 5.27 -15.17 19.54
N GLY A 242 4.24 -15.59 20.26
CA GLY A 242 4.36 -16.02 21.65
C GLY A 242 4.22 -14.89 22.68
N HIS A 243 4.06 -13.66 22.22
CA HIS A 243 3.78 -12.50 23.06
C HIS A 243 2.34 -12.01 22.85
N GLY A 244 1.71 -11.52 23.92
CA GLY A 244 0.30 -11.15 23.90
C GLY A 244 -0.67 -12.32 24.04
N ASP A 245 -1.97 -11.99 23.99
CA ASP A 245 -3.03 -12.97 24.14
C ASP A 245 -3.24 -13.79 22.87
N PRO A 246 -3.47 -15.11 22.96
CA PRO A 246 -3.81 -15.91 21.80
C PRO A 246 -5.20 -15.55 21.25
N ILE A 247 -5.40 -15.79 19.95
CA ILE A 247 -6.73 -15.75 19.33
C ILE A 247 -7.49 -17.00 19.79
N ARG A 248 -8.38 -16.83 20.79
CA ARG A 248 -9.20 -17.93 21.31
C ARG A 248 -10.36 -18.20 20.38
N VAL A 249 -10.57 -19.47 20.05
CA VAL A 249 -11.61 -19.92 19.11
C VAL A 249 -12.37 -21.13 19.66
N LYS A 250 -13.62 -21.31 19.18
CA LYS A 250 -14.45 -22.46 19.51
C LYS A 250 -14.50 -23.44 18.35
N MET A 251 -14.69 -24.71 18.67
CA MET A 251 -14.93 -25.74 17.66
C MET A 251 -16.17 -25.36 16.82
N GLY A 252 -16.01 -25.34 15.50
CA GLY A 252 -17.06 -24.99 14.53
C GLY A 252 -17.28 -23.48 14.34
N GLU A 253 -16.59 -22.62 15.09
CA GLU A 253 -16.66 -21.16 14.91
C GLU A 253 -16.14 -20.77 13.51
N ARG A 254 -16.85 -19.86 12.86
CA ARG A 254 -16.46 -19.27 11.58
C ARG A 254 -15.88 -17.88 11.85
N VAL A 255 -14.57 -17.77 11.75
CA VAL A 255 -13.85 -16.51 11.98
C VAL A 255 -13.53 -15.86 10.65
N LEU A 256 -13.97 -14.62 10.46
CA LEU A 256 -13.58 -13.78 9.34
C LEU A 256 -12.27 -13.05 9.71
N PHE A 257 -11.18 -13.44 9.07
CA PHE A 257 -9.91 -12.74 9.21
C PHE A 257 -9.78 -11.68 8.12
N HIS A 258 -9.51 -10.46 8.53
CA HIS A 258 -9.08 -9.36 7.68
C HIS A 258 -7.57 -9.20 7.83
N VAL A 259 -6.81 -9.54 6.82
CA VAL A 259 -5.35 -9.53 6.86
C VAL A 259 -4.83 -8.42 5.97
N LEU A 260 -3.98 -7.55 6.52
CA LEU A 260 -3.24 -6.50 5.82
C LEU A 260 -1.76 -6.83 5.87
N ASN A 261 -1.09 -6.81 4.73
CA ASN A 261 0.36 -6.72 4.69
C ASN A 261 0.78 -5.24 4.74
N ALA A 262 1.22 -4.78 5.91
CA ALA A 262 1.73 -3.43 6.16
C ALA A 262 3.26 -3.35 6.07
N SER A 263 3.89 -4.32 5.44
CA SER A 263 5.34 -4.32 5.18
C SER A 263 5.74 -3.15 4.29
N ALA A 264 6.94 -2.62 4.49
CA ALA A 264 7.48 -1.58 3.63
C ALA A 264 7.99 -2.13 2.29
N THR A 265 8.55 -3.35 2.29
CA THR A 265 9.15 -3.96 1.10
C THR A 265 8.84 -5.45 0.93
N GLU A 266 8.35 -6.15 1.96
CA GLU A 266 8.29 -7.60 1.97
C GLU A 266 6.95 -8.17 1.50
N ILE A 267 7.02 -9.24 0.71
CA ILE A 267 5.87 -10.08 0.38
C ILE A 267 5.67 -11.06 1.54
N ARG A 268 4.45 -11.15 2.05
CA ARG A 268 4.12 -11.97 3.22
C ARG A 268 3.24 -13.15 2.88
N SER A 269 3.47 -14.23 3.61
CA SER A 269 2.60 -15.39 3.61
C SER A 269 1.92 -15.55 4.97
N LEU A 270 0.75 -16.17 5.00
CA LEU A 270 0.07 -16.52 6.24
C LEU A 270 -0.60 -17.87 6.10
N ALA A 271 -0.28 -18.80 7.00
CA ALA A 271 -0.89 -20.12 7.05
C ALA A 271 -1.34 -20.47 8.47
N LEU A 272 -2.44 -21.20 8.59
CA LEU A 272 -2.92 -21.79 9.84
C LEU A 272 -2.97 -23.33 9.65
N PRO A 273 -2.05 -24.11 10.26
CA PRO A 273 -1.97 -25.54 10.04
C PRO A 273 -3.28 -26.28 10.30
N GLY A 274 -3.60 -27.22 9.43
CA GLY A 274 -4.85 -28.01 9.52
C GLY A 274 -6.11 -27.26 9.08
N HIS A 275 -6.03 -25.99 8.73
CA HIS A 275 -7.16 -25.17 8.31
C HIS A 275 -6.99 -24.66 6.87
N VAL A 276 -8.08 -24.18 6.30
CA VAL A 276 -8.09 -23.53 4.99
C VAL A 276 -8.76 -22.15 5.11
N PHE A 277 -8.27 -21.21 4.34
CA PHE A 277 -8.82 -19.88 4.21
C PHE A 277 -9.80 -19.87 3.04
N ARG A 278 -11.07 -19.66 3.29
CA ARG A 278 -12.03 -19.35 2.25
C ARG A 278 -11.98 -17.86 1.97
N VAL A 279 -11.23 -17.47 0.95
CA VAL A 279 -11.10 -16.07 0.54
C VAL A 279 -12.43 -15.56 0.01
N VAL A 280 -12.94 -14.49 0.59
CA VAL A 280 -14.24 -13.87 0.26
C VAL A 280 -14.09 -12.45 -0.29
N ALA A 281 -12.97 -11.76 0.01
CA ALA A 281 -12.68 -10.45 -0.55
C ALA A 281 -11.17 -10.25 -0.73
N LEU A 282 -10.81 -9.49 -1.77
CA LEU A 282 -9.46 -8.99 -2.04
C LEU A 282 -9.52 -7.46 -2.03
N ASP A 283 -8.56 -6.82 -1.36
CA ASP A 283 -8.49 -5.37 -1.17
C ASP A 283 -9.84 -4.76 -0.74
N GLY A 284 -10.55 -5.49 0.15
CA GLY A 284 -11.86 -5.11 0.65
C GLY A 284 -13.01 -5.28 -0.32
N ASN A 285 -12.79 -5.71 -1.57
CA ASN A 285 -13.82 -5.93 -2.56
C ASN A 285 -14.21 -7.41 -2.61
N PRO A 286 -15.50 -7.77 -2.56
CA PRO A 286 -15.94 -9.17 -2.65
C PRO A 286 -15.47 -9.83 -3.94
N VAL A 287 -14.97 -11.06 -3.83
CA VAL A 287 -14.56 -11.81 -5.02
C VAL A 287 -15.78 -12.52 -5.66
N PRO A 288 -15.85 -12.57 -7.02
CA PRO A 288 -16.95 -13.25 -7.69
C PRO A 288 -17.01 -14.75 -7.39
N THR A 289 -15.85 -15.37 -7.16
CA THR A 289 -15.72 -16.81 -6.89
C THR A 289 -14.91 -17.03 -5.62
N PRO A 290 -15.54 -17.11 -4.43
CA PRO A 290 -14.82 -17.47 -3.22
C PRO A 290 -14.13 -18.82 -3.34
N ALA A 291 -12.83 -18.88 -3.00
CA ALA A 291 -12.02 -20.09 -3.14
C ALA A 291 -11.29 -20.42 -1.84
N ASN A 292 -11.05 -21.72 -1.64
CA ASN A 292 -10.31 -22.23 -0.49
C ASN A 292 -8.82 -22.34 -0.82
N VAL A 293 -7.99 -21.75 0.02
CA VAL A 293 -6.52 -21.78 -0.11
C VAL A 293 -5.87 -22.19 1.21
N PRO A 294 -4.76 -22.92 1.18
CA PRO A 294 -4.05 -23.32 2.41
C PRO A 294 -3.15 -22.20 2.96
N VAL A 295 -2.80 -21.24 2.11
CA VAL A 295 -1.88 -20.12 2.42
C VAL A 295 -2.41 -18.87 1.77
N LEU A 296 -2.41 -17.77 2.50
CA LEU A 296 -2.59 -16.43 1.94
C LEU A 296 -1.21 -15.88 1.54
N TRP A 297 -1.11 -15.29 0.36
CA TRP A 297 0.04 -14.52 -0.07
C TRP A 297 -0.38 -13.08 -0.33
N LEU A 298 0.36 -12.14 0.24
CA LEU A 298 0.04 -10.71 0.19
C LEU A 298 1.28 -9.91 -0.18
N GLY A 299 1.19 -9.15 -1.27
CA GLY A 299 2.11 -8.05 -1.55
C GLY A 299 1.94 -6.92 -0.54
N THR A 300 2.89 -5.99 -0.50
CA THR A 300 2.76 -4.80 0.35
C THR A 300 1.46 -4.07 0.02
N ALA A 301 0.70 -3.67 1.04
CA ALA A 301 -0.62 -3.03 0.96
C ALA A 301 -1.78 -3.92 0.49
N GLU A 302 -1.57 -5.16 0.10
CA GLU A 302 -2.69 -6.04 -0.18
C GLU A 302 -3.46 -6.39 1.09
N ARG A 303 -4.77 -6.52 0.93
CA ARG A 303 -5.69 -6.97 1.98
C ARG A 303 -6.45 -8.18 1.50
N ILE A 304 -6.53 -9.18 2.35
CA ILE A 304 -7.34 -10.38 2.11
C ILE A 304 -8.33 -10.55 3.25
N SER A 305 -9.60 -10.72 2.91
CA SER A 305 -10.61 -11.16 3.87
C SER A 305 -10.97 -12.61 3.60
N ALA A 306 -10.79 -13.47 4.62
CA ALA A 306 -11.01 -14.90 4.49
C ALA A 306 -11.73 -15.49 5.71
N ILE A 307 -12.70 -16.36 5.47
CA ILE A 307 -13.40 -17.11 6.52
C ILE A 307 -12.63 -18.41 6.76
N VAL A 308 -12.32 -18.66 8.04
CA VAL A 308 -11.79 -19.94 8.49
C VAL A 308 -12.81 -20.59 9.40
N GLU A 309 -13.21 -21.81 9.07
CA GLU A 309 -14.02 -22.64 9.95
C GLU A 309 -13.11 -23.44 10.87
N MET A 310 -13.24 -23.24 12.16
CA MET A 310 -12.38 -23.82 13.20
C MET A 310 -12.75 -25.27 13.47
N ARG A 311 -12.10 -26.21 12.74
CA ARG A 311 -12.43 -27.65 12.78
C ARG A 311 -11.33 -28.56 13.32
N HIS A 312 -10.14 -28.02 13.64
CA HIS A 312 -8.99 -28.81 14.13
C HIS A 312 -8.56 -28.34 15.51
N PRO A 313 -9.17 -28.90 16.60
CA PRO A 313 -8.91 -28.46 17.96
C PRO A 313 -7.44 -28.64 18.35
N GLY A 314 -6.83 -27.62 18.92
CA GLY A 314 -5.43 -27.63 19.33
C GLY A 314 -4.96 -26.24 19.75
N VAL A 315 -3.66 -26.11 19.90
CA VAL A 315 -2.97 -24.82 20.02
C VAL A 315 -2.03 -24.71 18.83
N TRP A 316 -2.30 -23.74 17.93
CA TRP A 316 -1.65 -23.63 16.65
C TRP A 316 -0.92 -22.30 16.48
N ILE A 317 0.13 -22.30 15.70
CA ILE A 317 0.73 -21.06 15.20
C ILE A 317 0.07 -20.71 13.87
N MET A 318 -0.54 -19.55 13.78
CA MET A 318 -0.86 -18.90 12.50
C MET A 318 0.31 -17.97 12.17
N GLY A 319 1.03 -18.20 11.07
CA GLY A 319 2.25 -17.44 10.82
C GLY A 319 2.78 -17.59 9.40
N ASP A 320 3.90 -16.93 9.15
CA ASP A 320 4.60 -16.93 7.86
C ASP A 320 5.18 -18.33 7.54
N LEU A 321 5.32 -18.63 6.24
CA LEU A 321 5.94 -19.87 5.75
C LEU A 321 7.46 -19.87 5.93
N ALA A 322 8.09 -18.70 5.89
CA ALA A 322 9.50 -18.54 6.17
C ALA A 322 9.77 -18.87 7.65
N ASP A 323 10.62 -19.86 7.89
CA ASP A 323 10.93 -20.32 9.24
C ASP A 323 11.66 -19.22 10.04
N ASP A 324 12.54 -18.45 9.38
CA ASP A 324 13.28 -17.34 9.98
C ASP A 324 12.34 -16.20 10.39
N ASP A 325 11.47 -15.73 9.51
CA ASP A 325 10.53 -14.63 9.80
C ASP A 325 9.58 -15.03 10.94
N ARG A 326 9.09 -16.26 10.90
CA ARG A 326 8.26 -16.81 11.97
C ARG A 326 9.05 -16.95 13.28
N GLY A 327 10.31 -17.37 13.20
CA GLY A 327 11.23 -17.45 14.34
C GLY A 327 11.54 -16.09 14.97
N HIS A 328 11.54 -15.02 14.15
CA HIS A 328 11.74 -13.65 14.59
C HIS A 328 10.42 -12.88 14.83
N GLY A 329 9.27 -13.58 14.88
CA GLY A 329 8.03 -13.02 15.41
C GLY A 329 6.83 -12.98 14.48
N MET A 330 6.94 -13.33 13.16
CA MET A 330 5.83 -13.28 12.22
C MET A 330 4.84 -14.42 12.45
N GLY A 331 4.03 -14.29 13.50
CA GLY A 331 2.98 -15.26 13.83
C GLY A 331 2.16 -14.84 15.04
N VAL A 332 1.04 -15.53 15.22
CA VAL A 332 0.15 -15.42 16.38
C VAL A 332 -0.36 -16.79 16.79
N VAL A 333 -0.58 -16.97 18.08
CA VAL A 333 -1.13 -18.23 18.61
C VAL A 333 -2.65 -18.25 18.43
N VAL A 334 -3.17 -19.35 17.89
CA VAL A 334 -4.62 -19.66 17.82
C VAL A 334 -4.90 -20.82 18.77
N GLU A 335 -5.70 -20.57 19.80
CA GLU A 335 -5.99 -21.50 20.86
C GLU A 335 -7.47 -21.89 20.89
N TYR A 336 -7.77 -23.15 20.79
CA TYR A 336 -9.14 -23.64 20.92
C TYR A 336 -9.56 -23.71 22.39
N ASP A 337 -10.83 -23.36 22.66
CA ASP A 337 -11.43 -23.48 24.00
C ASP A 337 -11.19 -24.86 24.61
N GLY A 338 -10.69 -24.87 25.84
CA GLY A 338 -10.36 -26.09 26.57
C GLY A 338 -9.12 -26.82 26.08
N LYS A 339 -8.35 -26.25 25.15
CA LYS A 339 -7.03 -26.74 24.76
C LYS A 339 -5.94 -25.89 25.40
N ASN A 340 -4.84 -26.53 25.74
CA ASN A 340 -3.65 -25.89 26.28
C ASN A 340 -2.42 -26.66 25.80
N GLY A 341 -1.24 -26.09 25.98
CA GLY A 341 0.03 -26.72 25.60
C GLY A 341 0.89 -25.80 24.71
N LYS A 342 1.96 -26.35 24.18
CA LYS A 342 2.86 -25.60 23.30
C LYS A 342 2.18 -25.40 21.93
N PRO A 343 2.24 -24.19 21.39
CA PRO A 343 1.77 -23.93 20.03
C PRO A 343 2.50 -24.80 19.01
N GLN A 344 1.74 -25.37 18.08
CA GLN A 344 2.24 -26.29 17.05
C GLN A 344 2.25 -25.61 15.69
N TRP A 345 3.30 -25.92 14.91
CA TRP A 345 3.42 -25.55 13.52
C TRP A 345 3.56 -26.79 12.64
N LEU A 346 2.81 -26.84 11.56
CA LEU A 346 2.94 -27.85 10.53
C LEU A 346 3.00 -27.14 9.19
N LYS A 347 4.11 -27.24 8.48
CA LYS A 347 4.28 -26.58 7.18
C LYS A 347 3.22 -27.08 6.20
N PRO A 348 2.42 -26.20 5.58
CA PRO A 348 1.45 -26.60 4.58
C PRO A 348 2.16 -27.15 3.34
N LYS A 349 1.39 -27.82 2.49
CA LYS A 349 1.90 -28.24 1.17
C LYS A 349 2.25 -27.00 0.33
N PRO A 350 3.24 -27.10 -0.57
CA PRO A 350 3.55 -26.02 -1.50
C PRO A 350 2.29 -25.52 -2.21
N PHE A 351 2.12 -24.21 -2.24
CA PHE A 351 0.96 -23.55 -2.84
C PHE A 351 1.42 -22.28 -3.55
N HIS A 352 0.93 -22.08 -4.76
CA HIS A 352 1.16 -20.87 -5.56
C HIS A 352 -0.11 -20.03 -5.59
N TRP A 353 0.03 -18.75 -5.33
CA TRP A 353 -1.06 -17.79 -5.37
C TRP A 353 -1.47 -17.49 -6.81
N ASP A 354 -2.76 -17.58 -7.09
CA ASP A 354 -3.32 -17.35 -8.42
C ASP A 354 -4.61 -16.54 -8.33
N TYR A 355 -4.55 -15.28 -8.69
CA TYR A 355 -5.73 -14.40 -8.66
C TYR A 355 -6.87 -14.87 -9.57
N THR A 356 -6.57 -15.59 -10.65
CA THR A 356 -7.59 -16.04 -11.60
C THR A 356 -8.59 -17.02 -11.01
N GLN A 357 -8.24 -17.67 -9.90
CA GLN A 357 -9.15 -18.59 -9.20
C GLN A 357 -10.34 -17.87 -8.54
N PHE A 358 -10.20 -16.57 -8.26
CA PHE A 358 -11.23 -15.75 -7.62
C PHE A 358 -12.16 -15.06 -8.62
N GLY A 359 -11.82 -15.06 -9.90
CA GLY A 359 -12.59 -14.45 -10.98
C GLY A 359 -13.59 -15.38 -11.64
N LYS A 360 -14.38 -14.83 -12.56
CA LYS A 360 -15.25 -15.56 -13.48
C LYS A 360 -14.44 -15.94 -14.72
N ARG A 361 -14.32 -17.22 -15.02
CA ARG A 361 -13.51 -17.72 -16.14
C ARG A 361 -14.23 -17.68 -17.48
N ASP A 362 -15.57 -17.72 -17.46
CA ASP A 362 -16.40 -17.84 -18.65
C ASP A 362 -16.94 -16.49 -19.16
N ILE A 363 -16.53 -15.39 -18.53
CA ILE A 363 -16.94 -14.05 -18.91
C ILE A 363 -15.70 -13.30 -19.38
N ALA A 364 -15.71 -12.88 -20.64
CA ALA A 364 -14.67 -12.01 -21.17
C ALA A 364 -14.74 -10.63 -20.47
N PRO A 365 -13.61 -10.02 -20.12
CA PRO A 365 -13.61 -8.65 -19.61
C PRO A 365 -14.17 -7.69 -20.67
N MET A 366 -14.74 -6.58 -20.23
CA MET A 366 -15.20 -5.53 -21.14
C MET A 366 -14.05 -5.01 -22.00
N ALA A 367 -14.33 -4.62 -23.23
CA ALA A 367 -13.34 -3.96 -24.05
C ALA A 367 -13.00 -2.57 -23.45
N PRO A 368 -11.72 -2.19 -23.36
CA PRO A 368 -11.33 -0.86 -22.96
C PRO A 368 -11.54 0.14 -24.11
N ASP A 369 -11.69 1.43 -23.77
CA ASP A 369 -11.67 2.50 -24.77
C ASP A 369 -10.23 2.76 -25.25
N GLU A 370 -9.26 2.66 -24.33
CA GLU A 370 -7.84 2.86 -24.59
C GLU A 370 -7.00 1.83 -23.81
N THR A 371 -5.84 1.48 -24.39
CA THR A 371 -4.84 0.61 -23.74
C THR A 371 -3.52 1.36 -23.58
N ILE A 372 -2.99 1.36 -22.38
CA ILE A 372 -1.69 1.96 -22.02
C ILE A 372 -0.72 0.83 -21.72
N GLN A 373 0.40 0.79 -22.44
CA GLN A 373 1.49 -0.15 -22.19
C GLN A 373 2.40 0.39 -21.08
N MET A 374 2.80 -0.47 -20.15
CA MET A 374 3.63 -0.14 -19.01
C MET A 374 4.75 -1.16 -18.88
N THR A 375 5.96 -0.80 -19.30
CA THR A 375 7.14 -1.66 -19.18
C THR A 375 7.94 -1.25 -17.96
N ILE A 376 8.18 -2.18 -17.04
CA ILE A 376 8.95 -1.99 -15.82
C ILE A 376 10.37 -2.44 -16.07
N VAL A 377 11.36 -1.57 -15.82
CA VAL A 377 12.79 -1.90 -15.96
C VAL A 377 13.55 -1.49 -14.70
N LYS A 378 14.41 -2.40 -14.21
CA LYS A 378 15.33 -2.19 -13.10
C LYS A 378 16.72 -1.82 -13.61
N HIS A 379 17.30 -0.76 -13.07
CA HIS A 379 18.68 -0.35 -13.28
C HIS A 379 19.47 -0.57 -11.99
N ASN A 380 20.28 -1.61 -11.95
CA ASN A 380 20.99 -2.03 -10.74
C ASN A 380 22.00 -0.96 -10.27
N ALA A 381 21.97 -0.65 -8.97
CA ALA A 381 22.89 0.28 -8.30
C ALA A 381 23.09 1.63 -9.02
N ALA A 382 22.09 2.08 -9.79
CA ALA A 382 22.19 3.22 -10.69
C ALA A 382 22.20 4.58 -9.98
N GLU A 383 21.73 4.65 -8.72
CA GLU A 383 21.64 5.90 -7.97
C GLU A 383 22.23 5.75 -6.56
N HIS A 384 23.48 6.18 -6.38
CA HIS A 384 24.21 6.10 -5.09
C HIS A 384 24.22 4.70 -4.45
N GLY A 385 24.16 3.65 -5.27
CA GLY A 385 24.11 2.25 -4.82
C GLY A 385 22.70 1.68 -4.69
N PHE A 386 21.66 2.48 -4.87
CA PHE A 386 20.27 2.02 -4.96
C PHE A 386 19.90 1.61 -6.38
N ASN A 387 18.97 0.68 -6.51
CA ASN A 387 18.33 0.37 -7.77
C ASN A 387 17.45 1.54 -8.20
N ARG A 388 17.46 1.87 -9.49
CA ARG A 388 16.54 2.85 -10.06
C ARG A 388 15.51 2.14 -10.93
N TRP A 389 14.28 2.55 -10.82
CA TRP A 389 13.16 1.97 -11.53
C TRP A 389 12.63 2.91 -12.59
N THR A 390 12.26 2.36 -13.74
CA THR A 390 11.65 3.12 -14.83
C THR A 390 10.36 2.45 -15.29
N LEU A 391 9.38 3.29 -15.64
CA LEU A 391 8.18 2.92 -16.37
C LEU A 391 8.30 3.48 -17.79
N ASN A 392 8.26 2.61 -18.81
CA ASN A 392 8.47 3.00 -20.22
C ASN A 392 9.77 3.80 -20.46
N GLY A 393 10.82 3.50 -19.69
CA GLY A 393 12.11 4.16 -19.77
C GLY A 393 12.24 5.46 -18.96
N GLU A 394 11.18 5.94 -18.32
CA GLU A 394 11.18 7.14 -17.51
C GLU A 394 11.12 6.80 -16.03
N ALA A 395 11.99 7.39 -15.21
CA ALA A 395 11.91 7.36 -13.76
C ALA A 395 11.17 8.60 -13.26
N PHE A 396 10.23 8.43 -12.36
CA PHE A 396 9.52 9.55 -11.77
C PHE A 396 10.46 10.44 -10.95
N SER A 397 10.19 11.75 -10.97
CA SER A 397 10.94 12.73 -10.18
C SER A 397 9.98 13.64 -9.43
N MET A 398 10.16 13.72 -8.12
CA MET A 398 9.44 14.65 -7.24
C MET A 398 9.71 16.12 -7.56
N GLU A 399 10.82 16.44 -8.23
CA GLU A 399 11.15 17.82 -8.60
C GLU A 399 10.29 18.33 -9.76
N THR A 400 9.97 17.45 -10.71
CA THR A 400 9.22 17.83 -11.92
C THR A 400 7.74 17.44 -11.86
N MET A 401 7.42 16.32 -11.19
CA MET A 401 6.08 15.72 -11.11
C MET A 401 5.35 15.73 -12.48
N THR A 402 6.07 15.35 -13.53
CA THR A 402 5.56 15.39 -14.89
C THR A 402 4.55 14.26 -15.10
N PRO A 403 3.29 14.57 -15.51
CA PRO A 403 2.32 13.52 -15.82
C PRO A 403 2.78 12.67 -16.99
N MET A 404 2.73 11.34 -16.81
CA MET A 404 3.09 10.37 -17.84
C MET A 404 1.97 10.15 -18.86
N PHE A 405 0.70 10.22 -18.40
CA PHE A 405 -0.47 10.01 -19.23
C PHE A 405 -1.58 11.00 -18.92
N THR A 406 -2.41 11.27 -19.93
CA THR A 406 -3.62 12.07 -19.79
C THR A 406 -4.85 11.17 -19.88
N LEU A 407 -5.71 11.22 -18.86
CA LEU A 407 -6.96 10.47 -18.78
C LEU A 407 -8.14 11.37 -19.22
N HIS A 408 -9.08 10.80 -19.94
CA HIS A 408 -10.34 11.46 -20.28
C HIS A 408 -11.48 10.88 -19.43
N ARG A 409 -12.20 11.76 -18.74
CA ARG A 409 -13.28 11.35 -17.83
C ARG A 409 -14.32 10.48 -18.53
N GLY A 410 -14.71 9.38 -17.88
CA GLY A 410 -15.73 8.44 -18.36
C GLY A 410 -15.19 7.36 -19.29
N LYS A 411 -13.90 7.38 -19.66
CA LYS A 411 -13.28 6.30 -20.44
C LYS A 411 -12.81 5.15 -19.55
N ARG A 412 -12.86 3.96 -20.12
CA ARG A 412 -12.28 2.74 -19.54
C ARG A 412 -10.86 2.54 -20.11
N TYR A 413 -9.88 2.59 -19.24
CA TYR A 413 -8.47 2.36 -19.58
C TYR A 413 -8.04 0.96 -19.18
N ARG A 414 -7.29 0.30 -20.06
CA ARG A 414 -6.53 -0.90 -19.72
C ARG A 414 -5.08 -0.54 -19.54
N LEU A 415 -4.52 -0.82 -18.36
CA LEU A 415 -3.09 -0.83 -18.14
C LEU A 415 -2.57 -2.24 -18.37
N LYS A 416 -1.62 -2.35 -19.31
CA LYS A 416 -0.97 -3.61 -19.64
C LYS A 416 0.49 -3.56 -19.21
N PHE A 417 0.80 -4.30 -18.17
CA PHE A 417 2.14 -4.34 -17.57
C PHE A 417 2.97 -5.49 -18.10
N SER A 418 4.26 -5.21 -18.35
CA SER A 418 5.31 -6.19 -18.58
C SER A 418 6.46 -5.90 -17.64
N ASN A 419 6.74 -6.82 -16.72
CA ASN A 419 7.84 -6.70 -15.78
C ASN A 419 9.11 -7.30 -16.42
N ALA A 420 10.09 -6.45 -16.72
CA ALA A 420 11.38 -6.85 -17.26
C ALA A 420 12.46 -7.01 -16.17
N SER A 421 12.04 -7.20 -14.91
CA SER A 421 12.93 -7.49 -13.78
C SER A 421 12.63 -8.85 -13.16
N ASP A 422 13.51 -9.31 -12.29
CA ASP A 422 13.37 -10.51 -11.50
C ASP A 422 12.52 -10.31 -10.22
N ASP A 423 12.24 -9.07 -9.85
CA ASP A 423 11.53 -8.73 -8.60
C ASP A 423 10.01 -8.81 -8.75
N ILE A 424 9.33 -9.03 -7.62
CA ILE A 424 7.86 -8.93 -7.50
C ILE A 424 7.50 -7.48 -7.18
N HIS A 425 6.47 -6.96 -7.86
CA HIS A 425 5.99 -5.61 -7.65
C HIS A 425 4.52 -5.60 -7.27
N PRO A 426 4.15 -5.22 -6.03
CA PRO A 426 2.79 -4.84 -5.68
C PRO A 426 2.44 -3.49 -6.31
N LEU A 427 1.64 -3.51 -7.38
CA LEU A 427 1.26 -2.34 -8.17
C LEU A 427 -0.01 -1.71 -7.64
N HIS A 428 0.04 -0.44 -7.28
CA HIS A 428 -1.08 0.31 -6.70
C HIS A 428 -1.51 1.49 -7.57
N LEU A 429 -2.82 1.66 -7.70
CA LEU A 429 -3.45 2.80 -8.33
C LEU A 429 -4.26 3.57 -7.29
N HIS A 430 -3.89 4.81 -7.03
CA HIS A 430 -4.58 5.69 -6.10
C HIS A 430 -6.01 5.99 -6.56
N ARG A 431 -6.90 6.18 -5.60
CA ARG A 431 -8.24 6.74 -5.78
C ARG A 431 -9.17 5.99 -6.74
N HIS A 432 -8.72 4.87 -7.30
CA HIS A 432 -9.48 4.03 -8.22
C HIS A 432 -9.36 2.57 -7.78
N SER A 433 -10.45 1.84 -7.95
CA SER A 433 -10.38 0.38 -8.00
C SER A 433 -10.27 -0.04 -9.46
N PHE A 434 -9.56 -1.12 -9.71
CA PHE A 434 -9.41 -1.69 -11.05
C PHE A 434 -9.90 -3.14 -11.09
N GLU A 435 -10.39 -3.56 -12.25
CA GLU A 435 -10.74 -4.94 -12.55
C GLU A 435 -9.52 -5.65 -13.15
N LEU A 436 -9.06 -6.71 -12.50
CA LEU A 436 -8.02 -7.56 -13.05
C LEU A 436 -8.57 -8.36 -14.22
N THR A 437 -7.97 -8.21 -15.41
CA THR A 437 -8.45 -8.81 -16.67
C THR A 437 -7.57 -9.92 -17.20
N SER A 438 -6.27 -9.92 -16.86
CA SER A 438 -5.33 -10.99 -17.20
C SER A 438 -4.15 -11.04 -16.23
N VAL A 439 -3.68 -12.24 -15.92
CA VAL A 439 -2.44 -12.48 -15.15
C VAL A 439 -1.63 -13.55 -15.86
N SER A 440 -0.39 -13.25 -16.25
CA SER A 440 0.50 -14.16 -16.97
C SER A 440 -0.17 -14.81 -18.19
N GLY A 441 -0.90 -14.00 -18.98
CA GLY A 441 -1.65 -14.46 -20.16
C GLY A 441 -2.91 -15.27 -19.87
N ARG A 442 -3.30 -15.42 -18.59
CA ARG A 442 -4.50 -16.14 -18.16
C ARG A 442 -5.62 -15.13 -17.89
N PRO A 443 -6.72 -15.15 -18.65
CA PRO A 443 -7.81 -14.19 -18.49
C PRO A 443 -8.56 -14.42 -17.18
N THR A 444 -9.09 -13.33 -16.63
CA THR A 444 -10.00 -13.34 -15.47
C THR A 444 -10.96 -12.16 -15.58
N SER A 445 -12.08 -12.18 -14.85
CA SER A 445 -12.99 -11.04 -14.79
C SER A 445 -13.68 -10.93 -13.44
N GLY A 446 -14.08 -9.71 -13.08
CA GLY A 446 -14.82 -9.41 -11.86
C GLY A 446 -13.97 -9.39 -10.59
N VAL A 447 -12.66 -9.61 -10.66
CA VAL A 447 -11.76 -9.44 -9.51
C VAL A 447 -11.39 -7.97 -9.41
N ILE A 448 -11.97 -7.28 -8.43
CA ILE A 448 -11.76 -5.86 -8.20
C ILE A 448 -10.71 -5.68 -7.10
N LYS A 449 -9.67 -4.89 -7.38
CA LYS A 449 -8.54 -4.62 -6.50
C LYS A 449 -8.10 -3.16 -6.59
N ASP A 450 -7.19 -2.77 -5.72
CA ASP A 450 -6.42 -1.53 -5.83
C ASP A 450 -4.91 -1.77 -5.76
N VAL A 451 -4.49 -2.98 -5.36
CA VAL A 451 -3.09 -3.46 -5.42
C VAL A 451 -3.04 -4.84 -6.07
N VAL A 452 -2.06 -5.11 -6.92
CA VAL A 452 -1.84 -6.44 -7.49
C VAL A 452 -0.36 -6.79 -7.54
N MET A 453 0.03 -7.98 -7.05
CA MET A 453 1.39 -8.48 -7.22
C MET A 453 1.63 -8.89 -8.67
N LEU A 454 2.66 -8.29 -9.29
CA LEU A 454 3.20 -8.70 -10.57
C LEU A 454 4.55 -9.36 -10.35
N GLY A 455 4.64 -10.65 -10.65
CA GLY A 455 5.87 -11.44 -10.50
C GLY A 455 6.97 -11.04 -11.46
N GLY A 456 8.19 -11.45 -11.16
CA GLY A 456 9.35 -11.27 -12.05
C GLY A 456 9.08 -11.88 -13.44
N TYR A 457 9.38 -11.11 -14.49
CA TYR A 457 9.17 -11.50 -15.89
C TYR A 457 7.74 -11.87 -16.27
N GLN A 458 6.75 -11.41 -15.50
CA GLN A 458 5.32 -11.64 -15.74
C GLN A 458 4.65 -10.44 -16.41
N GLU A 459 3.47 -10.71 -16.96
CA GLU A 459 2.55 -9.71 -17.49
C GLU A 459 1.25 -9.72 -16.68
N ALA A 460 0.64 -8.54 -16.49
CA ALA A 460 -0.70 -8.39 -15.96
C ALA A 460 -1.46 -7.29 -16.71
N GLU A 461 -2.76 -7.48 -16.82
CA GLU A 461 -3.65 -6.46 -17.38
C GLU A 461 -4.76 -6.17 -16.38
N PHE A 462 -5.05 -4.88 -16.19
CA PHE A 462 -6.20 -4.48 -15.41
C PHE A 462 -6.85 -3.21 -15.99
N ASP A 463 -8.16 -3.12 -15.80
CA ASP A 463 -8.99 -2.06 -16.32
C ASP A 463 -9.53 -1.19 -15.18
N PHE A 464 -9.54 0.12 -15.39
CA PHE A 464 -10.21 1.04 -14.49
C PHE A 464 -11.05 2.07 -15.27
N MET A 465 -12.05 2.63 -14.58
CA MET A 465 -12.83 3.74 -15.11
C MET A 465 -12.22 5.05 -14.66
N ALA A 466 -11.96 5.96 -15.59
CA ALA A 466 -11.52 7.31 -15.28
C ALA A 466 -12.73 8.16 -14.84
N ASP A 467 -13.23 7.92 -13.63
CA ASP A 467 -14.45 8.54 -13.09
C ASP A 467 -14.22 9.42 -11.85
N ASN A 468 -12.99 9.48 -11.34
CA ASN A 468 -12.59 10.27 -10.18
C ASN A 468 -11.56 11.34 -10.58
N PRO A 469 -11.98 12.52 -11.09
CA PRO A 469 -11.09 13.57 -11.58
C PRO A 469 -10.09 14.07 -10.52
N GLY A 470 -8.98 14.60 -11.00
CA GLY A 470 -7.81 15.04 -10.22
C GLY A 470 -6.60 14.21 -10.60
N ASP A 471 -5.41 14.67 -10.26
CA ASP A 471 -4.19 13.93 -10.51
C ASP A 471 -4.25 12.60 -9.76
N THR A 472 -3.77 11.52 -10.36
CA THR A 472 -3.87 10.15 -9.85
C THR A 472 -2.51 9.50 -9.92
N LEU A 473 -2.02 9.05 -8.78
CA LEU A 473 -0.72 8.39 -8.67
C LEU A 473 -0.85 6.88 -8.92
N PHE A 474 0.11 6.35 -9.65
CA PHE A 474 0.37 4.91 -9.80
C PHE A 474 1.79 4.62 -9.34
N HIS A 475 1.99 3.58 -8.53
CA HIS A 475 3.33 3.23 -8.06
C HIS A 475 3.45 1.75 -7.64
N CYS A 476 4.70 1.26 -7.54
CA CYS A 476 4.98 0.06 -6.77
C CYS A 476 4.85 0.37 -5.28
N HIS A 477 4.15 -0.46 -4.52
CA HIS A 477 3.92 -0.20 -3.09
C HIS A 477 5.10 -0.62 -2.19
N GLN A 478 6.20 -1.08 -2.74
CA GLN A 478 7.45 -1.21 -2.00
C GLN A 478 8.10 0.18 -1.89
N GLN A 479 8.30 0.68 -0.67
CA GLN A 479 8.82 2.02 -0.41
C GLN A 479 10.11 2.31 -1.16
N LEU A 480 11.06 1.36 -1.13
CA LEU A 480 12.34 1.54 -1.80
C LEU A 480 12.18 1.70 -3.32
N HIS A 481 11.29 0.93 -3.94
CA HIS A 481 11.05 1.02 -5.39
C HIS A 481 10.35 2.35 -5.74
N MET A 482 9.34 2.72 -4.97
CA MET A 482 8.61 3.96 -5.13
C MET A 482 9.55 5.17 -5.07
N ASP A 483 10.37 5.25 -4.03
CA ASP A 483 11.27 6.38 -3.78
C ASP A 483 12.36 6.54 -4.85
N PHE A 484 12.75 5.43 -5.49
CA PHE A 484 13.77 5.42 -6.54
C PHE A 484 13.18 5.26 -7.95
N GLY A 485 12.03 5.92 -8.20
CA GLY A 485 11.52 6.20 -9.53
C GLY A 485 10.34 5.37 -10.00
N PHE A 486 9.87 4.37 -9.24
CA PHE A 486 8.76 3.50 -9.64
C PHE A 486 7.40 4.14 -9.36
N MET A 487 7.16 5.30 -9.95
CA MET A 487 5.89 6.02 -9.91
C MET A 487 5.51 6.54 -11.28
N ALA A 488 4.22 6.77 -11.51
CA ALA A 488 3.68 7.48 -12.66
C ALA A 488 2.49 8.35 -12.22
N LEU A 489 2.44 9.58 -12.69
CA LEU A 489 1.33 10.48 -12.45
C LEU A 489 0.40 10.47 -13.68
N PHE A 490 -0.90 10.28 -13.47
CA PHE A 490 -1.94 10.39 -14.48
C PHE A 490 -2.72 11.67 -14.23
N LYS A 491 -2.87 12.48 -15.26
CA LYS A 491 -3.60 13.75 -15.21
C LYS A 491 -4.92 13.63 -15.94
N TYR A 492 -5.97 14.16 -15.36
CA TYR A 492 -7.26 14.29 -16.06
C TYR A 492 -7.28 15.53 -16.95
N ALA A 493 -7.81 15.34 -18.21
CA ALA A 493 -8.04 16.41 -19.17
C ALA A 493 -9.40 17.09 -18.92
#